data_d9457eefb2fad4419dd41684887cb48c
#
_entry.id   d9457eefb2fad4419dd41684887cb48c
#
_cell.length_a   1.000
_cell.length_b   1.000
_cell.length_c   1.000
_cell.angle_alpha   90.00
_cell.angle_beta   90.00
_cell.angle_gamma   90.00
#
_symmetry.space_group_name_H-M   'P 1'
#
loop_
_entity.id
_entity.type
_entity.pdbx_description
1 polymer ?
#
loop_
_entity_poly.entity_id
_entity_poly.type
_entity_poly.pdbx_seq_one_letter_code
_entity_poly.pdbx_strand_id
1 'polypeptide(L)'
;MAVTTPLAVEGIAILPSVTVAAFEAIGAKPTPMALNEVFTSLQSGTIEAQENPYAFIQAQSFYEVCKYLIKTAHLRAWVYIAMGKAQYDALPADLQKVVMDGGAHAQEEEHKLFLANEEKFEKQLQDEGMTFIDVDTKEFADAMIAGVLPTLTDSQKALYDEIAALVK
;
A
#
# COMPACT_ATOMS: atom_id res chain seq x y z
N MET A 1 -2.59 21.42 13.95
CA MET A 1 -1.50 22.23 13.35
C MET A 1 -1.37 21.74 11.93
N ALA A 2 -1.88 22.48 10.95
CA ALA A 2 -1.86 22.05 9.56
C ALA A 2 -0.40 21.92 9.10
N VAL A 3 -0.04 20.79 8.53
CA VAL A 3 1.26 20.60 7.88
C VAL A 3 1.18 21.35 6.54
N THR A 4 1.46 22.64 6.58
CA THR A 4 1.47 23.52 5.40
C THR A 4 2.82 23.53 4.68
N THR A 5 3.75 22.69 5.08
CA THR A 5 5.05 22.59 4.43
C THR A 5 5.03 21.34 3.53
N PRO A 6 5.30 21.44 2.22
CA PRO A 6 5.49 20.28 1.38
C PRO A 6 6.50 19.35 2.04
N LEU A 7 6.20 18.06 2.09
CA LEU A 7 7.19 17.07 2.51
C LEU A 7 8.34 17.12 1.50
N ALA A 8 9.40 17.85 1.83
CA ALA A 8 10.62 17.84 1.03
C ALA A 8 11.37 16.52 1.30
N VAL A 9 10.84 15.41 0.81
CA VAL A 9 11.50 14.09 0.87
C VAL A 9 12.23 13.88 -0.45
N GLU A 10 13.54 13.85 -0.37
CA GLU A 10 14.42 13.59 -1.50
C GLU A 10 14.60 12.07 -1.67
N GLY A 11 13.91 11.50 -2.64
CA GLY A 11 14.00 10.06 -2.95
C GLY A 11 13.19 9.18 -1.99
N ILE A 12 11.94 8.91 -2.34
CA ILE A 12 11.13 7.87 -1.70
C ILE A 12 11.07 6.64 -2.63
N ALA A 13 11.49 5.48 -2.12
CA ALA A 13 11.35 4.23 -2.86
C ALA A 13 9.87 3.83 -2.94
N ILE A 14 9.37 3.66 -4.16
CA ILE A 14 7.99 3.27 -4.42
C ILE A 14 7.90 2.26 -5.56
N LEU A 15 6.78 1.54 -5.62
CA LEU A 15 6.45 0.73 -6.78
C LEU A 15 5.94 1.62 -7.92
N PRO A 16 6.31 1.33 -9.19
CA PRO A 16 5.88 2.13 -10.33
C PRO A 16 4.36 2.02 -10.52
N SER A 17 3.69 3.12 -10.72
CA SER A 17 2.34 3.31 -11.27
C SER A 17 1.77 4.67 -10.87
N VAL A 18 0.46 4.76 -10.63
CA VAL A 18 -0.25 5.94 -10.12
C VAL A 18 0.32 6.48 -8.80
N THR A 19 1.04 5.66 -8.02
CA THR A 19 1.73 6.06 -6.80
C THR A 19 2.80 7.13 -7.04
N VAL A 20 3.47 7.11 -8.18
CA VAL A 20 4.43 8.17 -8.54
C VAL A 20 3.74 9.53 -8.55
N ALA A 21 2.65 9.67 -9.32
CA ALA A 21 1.91 10.93 -9.41
C ALA A 21 1.31 11.36 -8.07
N ALA A 22 0.88 10.39 -7.25
CA ALA A 22 0.35 10.66 -5.91
C ALA A 22 1.41 11.28 -4.99
N PHE A 23 2.61 10.71 -4.95
CA PHE A 23 3.69 11.22 -4.11
C PHE A 23 4.31 12.53 -4.65
N GLU A 24 4.39 12.72 -5.97
CA GLU A 24 4.78 14.00 -6.57
C GLU A 24 3.82 15.13 -6.16
N ALA A 25 2.51 14.84 -6.11
CA ALA A 25 1.50 15.83 -5.75
C ALA A 25 1.63 16.36 -4.30
N ILE A 26 2.22 15.59 -3.40
CA ILE A 26 2.52 16.02 -2.03
C ILE A 26 3.95 16.56 -1.85
N GLY A 27 4.69 16.74 -2.96
CA GLY A 27 6.03 17.34 -2.98
C GLY A 27 7.17 16.37 -2.72
N ALA A 28 6.93 15.07 -2.68
CA ALA A 28 8.00 14.05 -2.61
C ALA A 28 8.64 13.83 -3.98
N LYS A 29 9.82 13.21 -4.00
CA LYS A 29 10.53 12.78 -5.22
C LYS A 29 10.53 11.25 -5.30
N PRO A 30 9.51 10.65 -5.89
CA PRO A 30 9.41 9.20 -5.98
C PRO A 30 10.51 8.63 -6.90
N THR A 31 11.14 7.56 -6.41
CA THR A 31 12.24 6.87 -7.09
C THR A 31 11.89 5.38 -7.21
N PRO A 32 11.33 4.93 -8.34
CA PRO A 32 11.04 3.53 -8.56
C PRO A 32 12.32 2.69 -8.47
N MET A 33 12.31 1.65 -7.60
CA MET A 33 13.44 0.74 -7.44
C MET A 33 12.99 -0.66 -7.03
N ALA A 34 13.89 -1.63 -7.17
CA ALA A 34 13.63 -2.99 -6.74
C ALA A 34 13.68 -3.10 -5.20
N LEU A 35 12.80 -3.91 -4.63
CA LEU A 35 12.66 -4.04 -3.17
C LEU A 35 13.98 -4.42 -2.47
N ASN A 36 14.78 -5.28 -3.10
CA ASN A 36 16.08 -5.72 -2.57
C ASN A 36 17.16 -4.63 -2.56
N GLU A 37 16.94 -3.49 -3.21
CA GLU A 37 17.85 -2.34 -3.24
C GLU A 37 17.50 -1.28 -2.19
N VAL A 38 16.27 -1.32 -1.66
CA VAL A 38 15.72 -0.27 -0.79
C VAL A 38 16.51 -0.14 0.50
N PHE A 39 16.78 -1.25 1.20
CA PHE A 39 17.52 -1.20 2.48
C PHE A 39 18.87 -0.52 2.35
N THR A 40 19.67 -0.95 1.36
CA THR A 40 21.01 -0.38 1.12
C THR A 40 20.94 1.08 0.70
N SER A 41 19.93 1.45 -0.09
CA SER A 41 19.73 2.84 -0.53
C SER A 41 19.33 3.76 0.62
N LEU A 42 18.50 3.29 1.55
CA LEU A 42 18.17 4.00 2.79
C LEU A 42 19.41 4.12 3.69
N GLN A 43 20.14 3.02 3.87
CA GLN A 43 21.32 3.00 4.72
C GLN A 43 22.43 3.94 4.23
N SER A 44 22.60 4.05 2.91
CA SER A 44 23.59 4.95 2.29
C SER A 44 23.11 6.39 2.16
N GLY A 45 21.82 6.68 2.42
CA GLY A 45 21.22 7.99 2.20
C GLY A 45 21.00 8.34 0.72
N THR A 46 21.02 7.37 -0.17
CA THR A 46 20.67 7.56 -1.59
C THR A 46 19.19 7.91 -1.75
N ILE A 47 18.35 7.36 -0.89
CA ILE A 47 16.95 7.74 -0.71
C ILE A 47 16.69 8.04 0.77
N GLU A 48 15.69 8.86 1.07
CA GLU A 48 15.36 9.28 2.44
C GLU A 48 14.18 8.54 3.02
N ALA A 49 13.34 7.92 2.18
CA ALA A 49 12.12 7.25 2.61
C ALA A 49 11.77 6.04 1.73
N GLN A 50 10.83 5.26 2.21
CA GLN A 50 10.18 4.18 1.49
C GLN A 50 8.69 4.12 1.87
N GLU A 51 7.86 3.52 1.03
CA GLU A 51 6.48 3.22 1.35
C GLU A 51 6.25 1.72 1.26
N ASN A 52 5.73 1.13 2.31
CA ASN A 52 5.38 -0.30 2.38
C ASN A 52 4.42 -0.57 3.56
N PRO A 53 3.66 -1.65 3.53
CA PRO A 53 2.90 -2.13 4.69
C PRO A 53 3.80 -2.53 5.86
N TYR A 54 3.29 -2.49 7.08
CA TYR A 54 4.03 -2.84 8.30
C TYR A 54 4.72 -4.21 8.22
N ALA A 55 4.02 -5.21 7.65
CA ALA A 55 4.58 -6.55 7.46
C ALA A 55 5.85 -6.55 6.60
N PHE A 56 5.91 -5.72 5.55
CA PHE A 56 7.10 -5.58 4.71
C PHE A 56 8.21 -4.80 5.41
N ILE A 57 7.88 -3.75 6.14
CA ILE A 57 8.83 -2.98 6.95
C ILE A 57 9.53 -3.91 7.96
N GLN A 58 8.76 -4.77 8.62
CA GLN A 58 9.28 -5.77 9.56
C GLN A 58 10.14 -6.82 8.83
N ALA A 59 9.63 -7.42 7.76
CA ALA A 59 10.30 -8.51 7.05
C ALA A 59 11.62 -8.08 6.37
N GLN A 60 11.72 -6.81 5.96
CA GLN A 60 12.91 -6.24 5.32
C GLN A 60 13.81 -5.48 6.30
N SER A 61 13.50 -5.51 7.59
CA SER A 61 14.24 -4.80 8.65
C SER A 61 14.40 -3.30 8.41
N PHE A 62 13.45 -2.66 7.73
CA PHE A 62 13.55 -1.23 7.43
C PHE A 62 13.53 -0.36 8.68
N TYR A 63 13.03 -0.87 9.81
CA TYR A 63 13.09 -0.21 11.12
C TYR A 63 14.52 0.07 11.60
N GLU A 64 15.53 -0.67 11.11
CA GLU A 64 16.93 -0.42 11.45
C GLU A 64 17.48 0.87 10.80
N VAL A 65 16.93 1.26 9.66
CA VAL A 65 17.39 2.40 8.86
C VAL A 65 16.35 3.54 8.76
N CYS A 66 15.10 3.31 9.20
CA CYS A 66 14.02 4.30 9.25
C CYS A 66 13.52 4.45 10.69
N LYS A 67 13.64 5.65 11.25
CA LYS A 67 13.20 5.94 12.63
C LYS A 67 11.74 6.34 12.74
N TYR A 68 11.15 6.84 11.68
CA TYR A 68 9.79 7.39 11.67
C TYR A 68 8.91 6.60 10.73
N LEU A 69 7.65 6.41 11.12
CA LEU A 69 6.61 5.82 10.31
C LEU A 69 5.40 6.76 10.30
N ILE A 70 5.05 7.26 9.12
CA ILE A 70 3.91 8.16 8.93
C ILE A 70 2.71 7.33 8.46
N LYS A 71 1.61 7.39 9.21
CA LYS A 71 0.39 6.59 8.96
C LYS A 71 -0.49 7.25 7.89
N THR A 72 0.00 7.26 6.66
CA THR A 72 -0.66 7.93 5.54
C THR A 72 -1.90 7.23 5.01
N ALA A 73 -1.99 5.90 5.17
CA ALA A 73 -3.07 5.04 4.65
C ALA A 73 -3.41 5.29 3.16
N HIS A 74 -2.40 5.63 2.38
CA HIS A 74 -2.54 6.11 0.99
C HIS A 74 -2.86 5.03 -0.04
N LEU A 75 -2.65 3.75 0.29
CA LEU A 75 -2.90 2.63 -0.60
C LEU A 75 -3.65 1.52 0.12
N ARG A 76 -4.68 0.99 -0.55
CA ARG A 76 -5.32 -0.28 -0.16
C ARG A 76 -5.00 -1.32 -1.23
N ALA A 77 -4.22 -2.32 -0.86
CA ALA A 77 -3.88 -3.42 -1.75
C ALA A 77 -5.01 -4.46 -1.80
N TRP A 78 -5.17 -5.06 -2.96
CA TRP A 78 -6.11 -6.17 -3.20
C TRP A 78 -5.29 -7.39 -3.62
N VAL A 79 -5.56 -8.51 -2.99
CA VAL A 79 -4.94 -9.79 -3.35
C VAL A 79 -6.03 -10.72 -3.88
N TYR A 80 -5.76 -11.37 -5.00
CA TYR A 80 -6.70 -12.29 -5.64
C TYR A 80 -6.18 -13.71 -5.57
N ILE A 81 -7.07 -14.66 -5.30
CA ILE A 81 -6.86 -16.06 -5.63
C ILE A 81 -7.47 -16.28 -7.00
N ALA A 82 -6.64 -16.55 -8.00
CA ALA A 82 -7.09 -16.73 -9.38
C ALA A 82 -6.81 -18.14 -9.86
N MET A 83 -7.77 -18.73 -10.57
CA MET A 83 -7.65 -20.01 -11.26
C MET A 83 -8.02 -19.81 -12.73
N GLY A 84 -7.29 -20.47 -13.64
CA GLY A 84 -7.61 -20.44 -15.05
C GLY A 84 -9.01 -21.02 -15.32
N LYS A 85 -9.81 -20.34 -16.14
CA LYS A 85 -11.20 -20.78 -16.38
C LYS A 85 -11.27 -22.21 -16.95
N ALA A 86 -10.38 -22.55 -17.89
CA ALA A 86 -10.37 -23.87 -18.47
C ALA A 86 -10.05 -24.99 -17.43
N GLN A 87 -9.16 -24.70 -16.47
CA GLN A 87 -8.86 -25.62 -15.38
C GLN A 87 -10.05 -25.79 -14.44
N TYR A 88 -10.73 -24.68 -14.10
CA TYR A 88 -11.93 -24.70 -13.27
C TYR A 88 -13.07 -25.48 -13.94
N ASP A 89 -13.36 -25.21 -15.21
CA ASP A 89 -14.43 -25.86 -15.95
C ASP A 89 -14.18 -27.38 -16.17
N ALA A 90 -12.92 -27.80 -16.15
CA ALA A 90 -12.54 -29.22 -16.26
C ALA A 90 -12.72 -30.01 -14.95
N LEU A 91 -12.95 -29.31 -13.82
CA LEU A 91 -13.19 -29.98 -12.56
C LEU A 91 -14.61 -30.58 -12.51
N PRO A 92 -14.78 -31.77 -11.86
CA PRO A 92 -16.09 -32.24 -11.46
C PRO A 92 -16.85 -31.20 -10.61
N ALA A 93 -18.18 -31.19 -10.68
CA ALA A 93 -18.99 -30.18 -10.04
C ALA A 93 -18.80 -30.08 -8.51
N ASP A 94 -18.56 -31.20 -7.84
CA ASP A 94 -18.25 -31.24 -6.43
C ASP A 94 -16.91 -30.57 -6.10
N LEU A 95 -15.89 -30.74 -6.95
CA LEU A 95 -14.60 -30.07 -6.79
C LEU A 95 -14.67 -28.57 -7.15
N GLN A 96 -15.50 -28.17 -8.15
CA GLN A 96 -15.77 -26.75 -8.40
C GLN A 96 -16.34 -26.08 -7.15
N LYS A 97 -17.29 -26.74 -6.47
CA LYS A 97 -17.86 -26.23 -5.22
C LYS A 97 -16.78 -26.12 -4.11
N VAL A 98 -15.91 -27.11 -3.96
CA VAL A 98 -14.81 -27.06 -2.97
C VAL A 98 -13.87 -25.88 -3.24
N VAL A 99 -13.53 -25.60 -4.51
CA VAL A 99 -12.69 -24.45 -4.86
C VAL A 99 -13.35 -23.14 -4.48
N MET A 100 -14.65 -22.97 -4.77
CA MET A 100 -15.39 -21.75 -4.43
C MET A 100 -15.55 -21.56 -2.92
N ASP A 101 -15.95 -22.62 -2.21
CA ASP A 101 -16.09 -22.60 -0.75
C ASP A 101 -14.75 -22.32 -0.07
N GLY A 102 -13.67 -22.96 -0.56
CA GLY A 102 -12.31 -22.73 -0.07
C GLY A 102 -11.83 -21.30 -0.29
N GLY A 103 -12.13 -20.71 -1.45
CA GLY A 103 -11.83 -19.30 -1.73
C GLY A 103 -12.57 -18.34 -0.79
N ALA A 104 -13.84 -18.58 -0.54
CA ALA A 104 -14.65 -17.78 0.39
C ALA A 104 -14.12 -17.90 1.84
N HIS A 105 -13.79 -19.12 2.26
CA HIS A 105 -13.22 -19.35 3.58
C HIS A 105 -11.84 -18.68 3.73
N ALA A 106 -10.98 -18.80 2.72
CA ALA A 106 -9.67 -18.17 2.73
C ALA A 106 -9.76 -16.63 2.82
N GLN A 107 -10.72 -16.01 2.15
CA GLN A 107 -10.98 -14.57 2.23
C GLN A 107 -11.40 -14.16 3.64
N GLU A 108 -12.28 -14.92 4.28
CA GLU A 108 -12.76 -14.62 5.64
C GLU A 108 -11.63 -14.74 6.67
N GLU A 109 -10.84 -15.81 6.60
CA GLU A 109 -9.73 -16.05 7.54
C GLU A 109 -8.58 -15.07 7.31
N GLU A 110 -8.25 -14.77 6.04
CA GLU A 110 -7.23 -13.77 5.70
C GLU A 110 -7.55 -12.41 6.31
N HIS A 111 -8.79 -11.94 6.17
CA HIS A 111 -9.20 -10.66 6.72
C HIS A 111 -9.02 -10.58 8.25
N LYS A 112 -9.39 -11.65 8.97
CA LYS A 112 -9.17 -11.73 10.42
C LYS A 112 -7.69 -11.70 10.78
N LEU A 113 -6.89 -12.49 10.06
CA LEU A 113 -5.45 -12.57 10.28
C LEU A 113 -4.75 -11.25 9.92
N PHE A 114 -5.18 -10.59 8.85
CA PHE A 114 -4.64 -9.29 8.44
C PHE A 114 -4.82 -8.24 9.54
N LEU A 115 -6.04 -8.07 10.06
CA LEU A 115 -6.31 -7.10 11.13
C LEU A 115 -5.50 -7.39 12.39
N ALA A 116 -5.44 -8.66 12.81
CA ALA A 116 -4.66 -9.07 13.97
C ALA A 116 -3.15 -8.85 13.78
N ASN A 117 -2.66 -9.05 12.56
CA ASN A 117 -1.25 -8.84 12.23
C ASN A 117 -0.89 -7.35 12.13
N GLU A 118 -1.78 -6.48 11.65
CA GLU A 118 -1.54 -5.03 11.62
C GLU A 118 -1.26 -4.49 13.02
N GLU A 119 -2.10 -4.81 14.01
CA GLU A 119 -1.87 -4.42 15.42
C GLU A 119 -0.55 -4.99 15.96
N LYS A 120 -0.28 -6.25 15.66
CA LYS A 120 0.95 -6.93 16.10
C LYS A 120 2.19 -6.28 15.50
N PHE A 121 2.21 -5.99 14.20
CA PHE A 121 3.35 -5.38 13.54
C PHE A 121 3.55 -3.93 13.97
N GLU A 122 2.46 -3.16 14.16
CA GLU A 122 2.57 -1.80 14.73
C GLU A 122 3.31 -1.83 16.07
N LYS A 123 2.90 -2.72 16.98
CA LYS A 123 3.55 -2.86 18.28
C LYS A 123 5.01 -3.31 18.13
N GLN A 124 5.30 -4.29 17.30
CA GLN A 124 6.67 -4.79 17.10
C GLN A 124 7.59 -3.68 16.58
N LEU A 125 7.17 -2.90 15.59
CA LEU A 125 7.95 -1.79 15.05
C LEU A 125 8.17 -0.68 16.07
N GLN A 126 7.21 -0.43 16.97
CA GLN A 126 7.38 0.49 18.10
C GLN A 126 8.41 -0.06 19.11
N ASP A 127 8.34 -1.35 19.44
CA ASP A 127 9.30 -2.01 20.34
C ASP A 127 10.73 -2.01 19.76
N GLU A 128 10.87 -2.04 18.41
CA GLU A 128 12.13 -1.86 17.67
C GLU A 128 12.59 -0.38 17.57
N GLY A 129 11.84 0.53 18.14
CA GLY A 129 12.21 1.95 18.29
C GLY A 129 11.70 2.89 17.21
N MET A 130 10.80 2.45 16.33
CA MET A 130 10.15 3.36 15.37
C MET A 130 9.15 4.28 16.07
N THR A 131 9.17 5.55 15.68
CA THR A 131 8.21 6.56 16.13
C THR A 131 7.09 6.65 15.09
N PHE A 132 5.86 6.36 15.51
CA PHE A 132 4.66 6.48 14.68
C PHE A 132 4.12 7.90 14.69
N ILE A 133 3.79 8.42 13.52
CA ILE A 133 3.26 9.77 13.32
C ILE A 133 1.87 9.65 12.70
N ASP A 134 0.86 10.07 13.44
CA ASP A 134 -0.50 10.20 12.92
C ASP A 134 -0.64 11.48 12.10
N VAL A 135 -1.34 11.40 10.97
CA VAL A 135 -1.61 12.51 10.07
C VAL A 135 -3.09 12.59 9.73
N ASP A 136 -3.55 13.73 9.25
CA ASP A 136 -4.88 13.80 8.64
C ASP A 136 -4.87 13.07 7.30
N THR A 137 -5.34 11.83 7.33
CA THR A 137 -5.38 10.96 6.14
C THR A 137 -6.29 11.50 5.05
N LYS A 138 -7.28 12.35 5.39
CA LYS A 138 -8.15 12.99 4.40
C LYS A 138 -7.39 14.07 3.62
N GLU A 139 -6.62 14.90 4.31
CA GLU A 139 -5.79 15.93 3.66
C GLU A 139 -4.77 15.27 2.71
N PHE A 140 -4.14 14.17 3.15
CA PHE A 140 -3.26 13.36 2.32
C PHE A 140 -3.96 12.80 1.08
N ALA A 141 -5.13 12.19 1.27
CA ALA A 141 -5.91 11.60 0.19
C ALA A 141 -6.34 12.66 -0.84
N ASP A 142 -6.85 13.79 -0.40
CA ASP A 142 -7.30 14.87 -1.28
C ASP A 142 -6.14 15.40 -2.14
N ALA A 143 -4.95 15.60 -1.55
CA ALA A 143 -3.78 16.06 -2.28
C ALA A 143 -3.27 15.02 -3.29
N MET A 144 -3.17 13.75 -2.90
CA MET A 144 -2.73 12.66 -3.78
C MET A 144 -3.71 12.40 -4.92
N ILE A 145 -5.02 12.41 -4.65
CA ILE A 145 -6.06 12.23 -5.67
C ILE A 145 -5.97 13.36 -6.72
N ALA A 146 -5.76 14.60 -6.31
CA ALA A 146 -5.60 15.72 -7.24
C ALA A 146 -4.43 15.51 -8.22
N GLY A 147 -3.34 14.86 -7.78
CA GLY A 147 -2.22 14.50 -8.66
C GLY A 147 -2.50 13.30 -9.56
N VAL A 148 -3.26 12.33 -9.07
CA VAL A 148 -3.54 11.08 -9.81
C VAL A 148 -4.60 11.28 -10.90
N LEU A 149 -5.69 12.00 -10.63
CA LEU A 149 -6.83 12.14 -11.55
C LEU A 149 -6.45 12.58 -12.98
N PRO A 150 -5.49 13.52 -13.18
CA PRO A 150 -5.07 13.93 -14.52
C PRO A 150 -4.32 12.84 -15.30
N THR A 151 -3.79 11.83 -14.62
CA THR A 151 -3.00 10.73 -15.23
C THR A 151 -3.85 9.55 -15.67
N LEU A 152 -5.11 9.50 -15.24
CA LEU A 152 -6.02 8.41 -15.54
C LEU A 152 -6.51 8.47 -17.00
N THR A 153 -6.65 7.31 -17.62
CA THR A 153 -7.38 7.16 -18.89
C THR A 153 -8.87 7.40 -18.68
N ASP A 154 -9.60 7.68 -19.74
CA ASP A 154 -11.05 7.91 -19.66
C ASP A 154 -11.81 6.73 -18.99
N SER A 155 -11.41 5.49 -19.31
CA SER A 155 -12.01 4.29 -18.69
C SER A 155 -11.69 4.16 -17.21
N GLN A 156 -10.47 4.51 -16.79
CA GLN A 156 -10.09 4.51 -15.38
C GLN A 156 -10.81 5.61 -14.60
N LYS A 157 -10.98 6.79 -15.24
CA LYS A 157 -11.70 7.89 -14.63
C LYS A 157 -13.17 7.56 -14.45
N ALA A 158 -13.83 6.95 -15.45
CA ALA A 158 -15.20 6.50 -15.33
C ALA A 158 -15.37 5.51 -14.16
N LEU A 159 -14.47 4.54 -14.03
CA LEU A 159 -14.49 3.59 -12.90
C LEU A 159 -14.24 4.30 -11.55
N TYR A 160 -13.32 5.25 -11.50
CA TYR A 160 -13.10 6.07 -10.30
C TYR A 160 -14.39 6.81 -9.89
N ASP A 161 -15.07 7.44 -10.83
CA ASP A 161 -16.31 8.20 -10.58
C ASP A 161 -17.42 7.27 -10.05
N GLU A 162 -17.55 6.04 -10.61
CA GLU A 162 -18.48 5.02 -10.10
C GLU A 162 -18.16 4.61 -8.67
N ILE A 163 -16.89 4.32 -8.35
CA ILE A 163 -16.46 3.92 -7.01
C ILE A 163 -16.67 5.08 -6.03
N ALA A 164 -16.27 6.29 -6.39
CA ALA A 164 -16.41 7.47 -5.54
C ALA A 164 -17.88 7.79 -5.21
N ALA A 165 -18.82 7.45 -6.10
CA ALA A 165 -20.25 7.60 -5.85
C ALA A 165 -20.79 6.62 -4.78
N LEU A 166 -20.12 5.50 -4.54
CA LEU A 166 -20.50 4.50 -3.54
C LEU A 166 -20.01 4.86 -2.12
N VAL A 167 -18.99 5.72 -2.02
CA VAL A 167 -18.38 6.16 -0.77
C VAL A 167 -19.01 7.49 -0.34
N LYS A 168 -20.24 7.44 0.14
CA LYS A 168 -20.96 8.62 0.68
C LYS A 168 -21.22 8.44 2.16
#